data_6e5ea1dfdc2b8940e0d3e6728e32fa34
#
_entry.id   6e5ea1dfdc2b8940e0d3e6728e32fa34
#
_cell.length_a   1.000
_cell.length_b   1.000
_cell.length_c   1.000
_cell.angle_alpha   90.00
_cell.angle_beta   90.00
_cell.angle_gamma   90.00
#
_symmetry.space_group_name_H-M   'P 1'
#
loop_
_entity.id
_entity.type
_entity.pdbx_description
1 polymer ?
#
loop_
_entity_poly.entity_id
_entity_poly.type
_entity_poly.pdbx_seq_one_letter_code
_entity_poly.pdbx_strand_id
1 'polypeptide(L)'
;VEDIYDSIFLDLQRDVDILLEYKKNPDAELDRTISSMDKIAGGKVDNWIKFANSLRLRMAMNMVKAAPDKAQRIAEEAIKSGVLEASDNDIALDVYKLYLDRHPLFKISSSWVDSRLNANLHNILKRTGHPMLEEFFSKNSADIYDISGRKVLDTNSDYLSMRNGSLTEDPNTSPTYL
;
A
#
# COMPACT_ATOMS: atom_id res chain seq x y z
N VAL A 1 2.40 20.33 10.56
CA VAL A 1 1.76 19.26 9.74
C VAL A 1 1.07 19.88 8.54
N GLU A 2 0.31 20.97 8.70
CA GLU A 2 -0.41 21.63 7.59
C GLU A 2 0.54 22.09 6.49
N ASP A 3 1.61 22.79 6.85
CA ASP A 3 2.62 23.28 5.89
C ASP A 3 3.24 22.15 5.07
N ILE A 4 3.42 20.96 5.67
CA ILE A 4 3.94 19.77 4.97
C ILE A 4 2.93 19.30 3.90
N TYR A 5 1.65 19.21 4.27
CA TYR A 5 0.61 18.86 3.30
C TYR A 5 0.52 19.87 2.16
N ASP A 6 0.63 21.15 2.48
CA ASP A 6 0.58 22.23 1.47
C ASP A 6 1.76 22.15 0.51
N SER A 7 2.96 21.93 1.01
CA SER A 7 4.13 21.74 0.16
C SER A 7 3.95 20.56 -0.80
N ILE A 8 3.48 19.41 -0.29
CA ILE A 8 3.26 18.23 -1.13
C ILE A 8 2.16 18.49 -2.18
N PHE A 9 1.06 19.14 -1.81
CA PHE A 9 0.01 19.47 -2.77
C PHE A 9 0.50 20.42 -3.87
N LEU A 10 1.30 21.42 -3.52
CA LEU A 10 1.90 22.35 -4.49
C LEU A 10 2.87 21.62 -5.42
N ASP A 11 3.72 20.76 -4.90
CA ASP A 11 4.67 19.99 -5.70
C ASP A 11 3.93 19.05 -6.67
N LEU A 12 2.96 18.28 -6.18
CA LEU A 12 2.16 17.39 -7.03
C LEU A 12 1.38 18.16 -8.11
N GLN A 13 0.82 19.32 -7.77
CA GLN A 13 0.13 20.16 -8.75
C GLN A 13 1.08 20.65 -9.83
N ARG A 14 2.22 21.20 -9.43
CA ARG A 14 3.26 21.66 -10.36
C ARG A 14 3.72 20.54 -11.29
N ASP A 15 3.95 19.35 -10.76
CA ASP A 15 4.39 18.21 -11.55
C ASP A 15 3.30 17.77 -12.55
N VAL A 16 2.03 17.76 -12.15
CA VAL A 16 0.90 17.52 -13.06
C VAL A 16 0.84 18.57 -14.16
N ASP A 17 1.01 19.86 -13.83
CA ASP A 17 0.99 20.95 -14.81
C ASP A 17 2.13 20.82 -15.84
N ILE A 18 3.34 20.45 -15.39
CA ILE A 18 4.49 20.17 -16.27
C ILE A 18 4.18 19.02 -17.23
N LEU A 19 3.62 17.92 -16.71
CA LEU A 19 3.27 16.75 -17.53
C LEU A 19 2.15 17.06 -18.52
N LEU A 20 1.16 17.85 -18.13
CA LEU A 20 0.09 18.32 -19.03
C LEU A 20 0.64 19.24 -20.13
N GLU A 21 1.62 20.08 -19.82
CA GLU A 21 2.28 20.93 -20.83
C GLU A 21 3.10 20.09 -21.79
N TYR A 22 3.87 19.12 -21.28
CA TYR A 22 4.62 18.18 -22.11
C TYR A 22 3.72 17.43 -23.11
N LYS A 23 2.52 17.02 -22.70
CA LYS A 23 1.56 16.33 -23.58
C LYS A 23 1.11 17.16 -24.79
N LYS A 24 1.21 18.48 -24.74
CA LYS A 24 0.84 19.33 -25.88
C LYS A 24 1.85 19.25 -27.01
N ASN A 25 3.10 18.96 -26.67
CA ASN A 25 4.19 18.87 -27.65
C ASN A 25 5.20 17.78 -27.24
N PRO A 26 4.82 16.50 -27.34
CA PRO A 26 5.65 15.38 -26.88
C PRO A 26 6.90 15.19 -27.73
N ASP A 27 8.01 14.80 -27.07
CA ASP A 27 9.26 14.42 -27.72
C ASP A 27 9.37 12.91 -27.84
N ALA A 28 9.35 12.40 -29.07
CA ALA A 28 9.36 10.96 -29.34
C ALA A 28 10.68 10.25 -28.94
N GLU A 29 11.82 10.95 -28.86
CA GLU A 29 13.07 10.37 -28.40
C GLU A 29 13.06 10.27 -26.87
N LEU A 30 12.60 11.32 -26.21
CA LEU A 30 12.42 11.33 -24.74
C LEU A 30 11.42 10.28 -24.30
N ASP A 31 10.27 10.14 -25.00
CA ASP A 31 9.25 9.11 -24.72
C ASP A 31 9.83 7.70 -24.79
N ARG A 32 10.64 7.40 -25.80
CA ARG A 32 11.32 6.11 -25.92
C ARG A 32 12.30 5.87 -24.77
N THR A 33 13.05 6.89 -24.41
CA THR A 33 14.03 6.81 -23.33
C THR A 33 13.32 6.56 -21.98
N ILE A 34 12.30 7.35 -21.66
CA ILE A 34 11.52 7.20 -20.43
C ILE A 34 10.84 5.83 -20.38
N SER A 35 10.22 5.37 -21.48
CA SER A 35 9.55 4.06 -21.54
C SER A 35 10.50 2.89 -21.27
N SER A 36 11.77 3.03 -21.64
CA SER A 36 12.77 1.99 -21.37
C SER A 36 13.21 1.95 -19.89
N MET A 37 13.18 3.09 -19.22
CA MET A 37 13.69 3.28 -17.86
C MET A 37 12.59 3.19 -16.79
N ASP A 38 11.38 3.64 -17.10
CA ASP A 38 10.25 3.65 -16.16
C ASP A 38 9.66 2.24 -15.98
N LYS A 39 10.01 1.63 -14.87
CA LYS A 39 9.54 0.27 -14.48
C LYS A 39 8.23 0.28 -13.68
N ILE A 40 7.67 1.45 -13.42
CA ILE A 40 6.47 1.63 -12.59
C ILE A 40 5.24 1.90 -13.44
N ALA A 41 5.28 2.94 -14.28
CA ALA A 41 4.16 3.37 -15.12
C ALA A 41 4.38 3.11 -16.62
N GLY A 42 5.52 2.49 -17.00
CA GLY A 42 5.87 2.13 -18.37
C GLY A 42 6.11 3.33 -19.29
N GLY A 43 6.54 4.45 -18.72
CA GLY A 43 6.83 5.71 -19.44
C GLY A 43 5.59 6.46 -19.90
N LYS A 44 4.40 6.07 -19.48
CA LYS A 44 3.16 6.71 -19.89
C LYS A 44 2.87 7.93 -19.02
N VAL A 45 2.96 9.11 -19.60
CA VAL A 45 2.69 10.40 -18.92
C VAL A 45 1.31 10.45 -18.29
N ASP A 46 0.29 9.91 -18.96
CA ASP A 46 -1.08 9.84 -18.42
C ASP A 46 -1.16 9.03 -17.12
N ASN A 47 -0.40 7.96 -17.02
CA ASN A 47 -0.35 7.14 -15.80
C ASN A 47 0.24 7.95 -14.63
N TRP A 48 1.28 8.72 -14.87
CA TRP A 48 1.87 9.58 -13.84
C TRP A 48 0.94 10.72 -13.41
N ILE A 49 0.24 11.35 -14.37
CA ILE A 49 -0.78 12.37 -14.06
C ILE A 49 -1.89 11.79 -13.19
N LYS A 50 -2.46 10.65 -13.60
CA LYS A 50 -3.50 9.96 -12.82
C LYS A 50 -3.01 9.53 -11.45
N PHE A 51 -1.78 9.03 -11.34
CA PHE A 51 -1.18 8.64 -10.06
C PHE A 51 -1.02 9.84 -9.13
N ALA A 52 -0.45 10.94 -9.60
CA ALA A 52 -0.28 12.16 -8.81
C ALA A 52 -1.63 12.71 -8.31
N ASN A 53 -2.64 12.75 -9.17
CA ASN A 53 -3.98 13.19 -8.80
C ASN A 53 -4.66 12.21 -7.83
N SER A 54 -4.46 10.90 -7.97
CA SER A 54 -4.97 9.92 -7.01
C SER A 54 -4.34 10.08 -5.63
N LEU A 55 -3.04 10.41 -5.59
CA LEU A 55 -2.36 10.73 -4.34
C LEU A 55 -2.90 12.02 -3.71
N ARG A 56 -3.13 13.07 -4.51
CA ARG A 56 -3.78 14.32 -4.05
C ARG A 56 -5.16 14.06 -3.47
N LEU A 57 -5.98 13.26 -4.15
CA LEU A 57 -7.31 12.86 -3.68
C LEU A 57 -7.22 12.11 -2.34
N ARG A 58 -6.34 11.11 -2.25
CA ARG A 58 -6.13 10.35 -1.01
C ARG A 58 -5.71 11.23 0.16
N MET A 59 -4.78 12.16 -0.07
CA MET A 59 -4.33 13.11 0.95
C MET A 59 -5.44 14.07 1.36
N ALA A 60 -6.24 14.58 0.41
CA ALA A 60 -7.39 15.42 0.70
C ALA A 60 -8.40 14.68 1.59
N MET A 61 -8.70 13.42 1.31
CA MET A 61 -9.60 12.61 2.14
C MET A 61 -9.10 12.42 3.57
N ASN A 62 -7.78 12.36 3.77
CA ASN A 62 -7.20 12.26 5.12
C ASN A 62 -7.38 13.54 5.95
N MET A 63 -7.53 14.69 5.32
CA MET A 63 -7.67 15.97 6.01
C MET A 63 -9.10 16.50 6.10
N VAL A 64 -10.10 15.76 5.66
CA VAL A 64 -11.52 16.18 5.64
C VAL A 64 -12.01 16.72 6.99
N LYS A 65 -11.60 16.11 8.10
CA LYS A 65 -12.02 16.55 9.44
C LYS A 65 -11.26 17.79 9.95
N ALA A 66 -10.03 17.99 9.50
CA ALA A 66 -9.18 19.08 9.96
C ALA A 66 -9.37 20.37 9.12
N ALA A 67 -9.58 20.23 7.82
CA ALA A 67 -9.74 21.35 6.87
C ALA A 67 -10.73 20.95 5.74
N PRO A 68 -12.04 20.90 6.03
CA PRO A 68 -13.05 20.36 5.10
C PRO A 68 -13.12 21.12 3.76
N ASP A 69 -13.15 22.45 3.78
CA ASP A 69 -13.28 23.25 2.55
C ASP A 69 -12.04 23.08 1.64
N LYS A 70 -10.85 23.02 2.24
CA LYS A 70 -9.61 22.80 1.52
C LYS A 70 -9.55 21.38 0.94
N ALA A 71 -9.97 20.38 1.74
CA ALA A 71 -10.05 18.99 1.33
C ALA A 71 -11.00 18.82 0.14
N GLN A 72 -12.19 19.41 0.21
CA GLN A 72 -13.17 19.37 -0.87
C GLN A 72 -12.61 19.96 -2.17
N ARG A 73 -12.08 21.18 -2.11
CA ARG A 73 -11.51 21.85 -3.29
C ARG A 73 -10.42 21.02 -3.96
N ILE A 74 -9.45 20.52 -3.17
CA ILE A 74 -8.34 19.72 -3.71
C ILE A 74 -8.84 18.39 -4.29
N ALA A 75 -9.80 17.72 -3.63
CA ALA A 75 -10.39 16.48 -4.12
C ALA A 75 -11.11 16.67 -5.46
N GLU A 76 -11.94 17.71 -5.57
CA GLU A 76 -12.69 18.03 -6.80
C GLU A 76 -11.74 18.39 -7.96
N GLU A 77 -10.69 19.17 -7.70
CA GLU A 77 -9.65 19.50 -8.68
C GLU A 77 -8.92 18.25 -9.17
N ALA A 78 -8.53 17.35 -8.25
CA ALA A 78 -7.85 16.11 -8.59
C ALA A 78 -8.73 15.18 -9.43
N ILE A 79 -9.99 15.00 -9.06
CA ILE A 79 -10.96 14.19 -9.82
C ILE A 79 -11.17 14.76 -11.21
N LYS A 80 -11.34 16.07 -11.33
CA LYS A 80 -11.52 16.76 -12.62
C LYS A 80 -10.31 16.61 -13.54
N SER A 81 -9.10 16.60 -12.97
CA SER A 81 -7.85 16.40 -13.72
C SER A 81 -7.61 14.95 -14.14
N GLY A 82 -8.33 14.01 -13.56
CA GLY A 82 -8.27 12.58 -13.81
C GLY A 82 -7.46 11.81 -12.76
N VAL A 83 -8.09 10.82 -12.17
CA VAL A 83 -7.52 9.89 -11.19
C VAL A 83 -7.45 8.47 -11.78
N LEU A 84 -6.77 7.56 -11.09
CA LEU A 84 -6.78 6.14 -11.43
C LEU A 84 -8.18 5.56 -11.20
N GLU A 85 -8.66 4.81 -12.16
CA GLU A 85 -9.95 4.09 -12.14
C GLU A 85 -9.72 2.58 -12.17
N ALA A 86 -10.76 1.80 -11.90
CA ALA A 86 -10.68 0.35 -11.90
C ALA A 86 -10.30 -0.26 -13.28
N SER A 87 -10.47 0.49 -14.36
CA SER A 87 -10.07 0.11 -15.72
C SER A 87 -8.61 0.40 -16.04
N ASP A 88 -7.94 1.18 -15.20
CA ASP A 88 -6.52 1.50 -15.39
C ASP A 88 -5.64 0.34 -14.91
N ASN A 89 -4.44 0.24 -15.48
CA ASN A 89 -3.44 -0.67 -14.97
C ASN A 89 -2.88 -0.18 -13.64
N ASP A 90 -2.51 -1.10 -12.78
CA ASP A 90 -1.84 -0.78 -11.53
C ASP A 90 -0.53 -0.03 -11.77
N ILE A 91 -0.32 1.02 -11.01
CA ILE A 91 0.96 1.71 -10.92
C ILE A 91 1.80 0.98 -9.88
N ALA A 92 2.57 0.02 -10.34
CA ALA A 92 3.28 -0.90 -9.47
C ALA A 92 4.65 -1.28 -10.03
N LEU A 93 5.58 -1.51 -9.12
CA LEU A 93 6.89 -2.02 -9.48
C LEU A 93 6.80 -3.53 -9.74
N ASP A 94 7.06 -3.95 -10.98
CA ASP A 94 7.15 -5.36 -11.32
C ASP A 94 8.50 -5.92 -10.86
N VAL A 95 8.51 -6.54 -9.68
CA VAL A 95 9.73 -7.08 -9.07
C VAL A 95 10.38 -8.19 -9.91
N TYR A 96 9.59 -8.93 -10.69
CA TYR A 96 10.13 -9.98 -11.57
C TYR A 96 10.88 -9.38 -12.76
N LYS A 97 10.41 -8.27 -13.33
CA LYS A 97 11.11 -7.55 -14.40
C LYS A 97 12.40 -6.88 -13.92
N LEU A 98 12.57 -6.69 -12.62
CA LEU A 98 13.79 -6.14 -12.02
C LEU A 98 14.80 -7.21 -11.62
N TYR A 99 14.61 -8.44 -12.02
CA TYR A 99 15.48 -9.58 -11.64
C TYR A 99 15.54 -9.81 -10.12
N LEU A 100 14.53 -9.36 -9.39
CA LEU A 100 14.37 -9.70 -7.98
C LEU A 100 13.62 -11.02 -7.88
N ASP A 101 14.19 -12.00 -7.21
CA ASP A 101 13.60 -13.33 -7.06
C ASP A 101 12.18 -13.26 -6.48
N ARG A 102 11.95 -12.36 -5.53
CA ARG A 102 10.68 -12.22 -4.84
C ARG A 102 10.51 -10.84 -4.24
N HIS A 103 9.26 -10.46 -4.00
CA HIS A 103 8.95 -9.23 -3.27
C HIS A 103 9.65 -9.24 -1.89
N PRO A 104 10.27 -8.12 -1.45
CA PRO A 104 10.96 -8.05 -0.16
C PRO A 104 10.12 -8.50 1.03
N LEU A 105 8.82 -8.21 1.06
CA LEU A 105 7.90 -8.66 2.10
C LEU A 105 7.79 -10.18 2.16
N PHE A 106 7.93 -10.89 1.04
CA PHE A 106 7.95 -12.35 1.06
C PHE A 106 9.15 -12.88 1.85
N LYS A 107 10.33 -12.30 1.65
CA LYS A 107 11.53 -12.69 2.41
C LYS A 107 11.39 -12.39 3.90
N ILE A 108 10.87 -11.22 4.24
CA ILE A 108 10.61 -10.81 5.62
C ILE A 108 9.62 -11.76 6.30
N SER A 109 8.55 -12.14 5.59
CA SER A 109 7.49 -13.00 6.15
C SER A 109 7.90 -14.47 6.22
N SER A 110 8.51 -15.02 5.15
CA SER A 110 8.74 -16.47 5.03
C SER A 110 10.11 -16.92 5.54
N SER A 111 11.16 -16.10 5.34
CA SER A 111 12.52 -16.48 5.72
C SER A 111 12.93 -15.95 7.09
N TRP A 112 12.60 -14.69 7.36
CA TRP A 112 12.95 -14.04 8.63
C TRP A 112 11.85 -14.19 9.69
N VAL A 113 10.62 -14.48 9.26
CA VAL A 113 9.46 -14.64 10.14
C VAL A 113 9.16 -13.40 11.00
N ASP A 114 9.49 -12.22 10.46
CA ASP A 114 9.40 -10.93 11.16
C ASP A 114 8.05 -10.21 10.99
N SER A 115 7.20 -10.68 10.08
CA SER A 115 5.90 -10.05 9.85
C SER A 115 4.75 -10.95 10.31
N ARG A 116 3.72 -10.31 10.87
CA ARG A 116 2.52 -10.98 11.37
C ARG A 116 1.27 -10.21 10.96
N LEU A 117 0.17 -10.94 10.81
CA LEU A 117 -1.14 -10.35 10.61
C LEU A 117 -1.50 -9.45 11.80
N ASN A 118 -1.84 -8.20 11.52
CA ASN A 118 -2.27 -7.26 12.55
C ASN A 118 -3.68 -7.60 13.05
N ALA A 119 -3.89 -7.56 14.37
CA ALA A 119 -5.18 -7.94 14.98
C ALA A 119 -6.36 -7.05 14.53
N ASN A 120 -6.15 -5.74 14.35
CA ASN A 120 -7.21 -4.85 13.86
C ASN A 120 -7.57 -5.16 12.41
N LEU A 121 -6.56 -5.36 11.55
CA LEU A 121 -6.77 -5.75 10.16
C LEU A 121 -7.49 -7.11 10.07
N HIS A 122 -7.05 -8.10 10.86
CA HIS A 122 -7.69 -9.41 10.93
C HIS A 122 -9.19 -9.30 11.26
N ASN A 123 -9.51 -8.54 12.32
CA ASN A 123 -10.90 -8.34 12.72
C ASN A 123 -11.75 -7.70 11.62
N ILE A 124 -11.21 -6.72 10.90
CA ILE A 124 -11.92 -6.09 9.78
C ILE A 124 -12.14 -7.10 8.66
N LEU A 125 -11.09 -7.77 8.20
CA LEU A 125 -11.17 -8.73 7.09
C LEU A 125 -12.10 -9.90 7.41
N LYS A 126 -12.02 -10.45 8.62
CA LYS A 126 -12.87 -11.56 9.09
C LYS A 126 -14.35 -11.16 9.19
N ARG A 127 -14.63 -9.98 9.76
CA ARG A 127 -16.02 -9.48 9.91
C ARG A 127 -16.68 -9.14 8.59
N THR A 128 -15.91 -8.71 7.61
CA THR A 128 -16.43 -8.34 6.27
C THR A 128 -16.41 -9.51 5.29
N GLY A 129 -15.86 -10.67 5.67
CA GLY A 129 -15.63 -11.78 4.75
C GLY A 129 -14.73 -11.40 3.57
N HIS A 130 -13.76 -10.52 3.80
CA HIS A 130 -12.95 -9.95 2.73
C HIS A 130 -11.94 -10.98 2.20
N PRO A 131 -11.88 -11.25 0.88
CA PRO A 131 -11.02 -12.29 0.29
C PRO A 131 -9.52 -12.07 0.54
N MET A 132 -9.11 -10.84 0.82
CA MET A 132 -7.71 -10.53 1.15
C MET A 132 -7.18 -11.35 2.33
N LEU A 133 -8.03 -11.81 3.24
CA LEU A 133 -7.58 -12.63 4.38
C LEU A 133 -6.96 -13.95 3.90
N GLU A 134 -7.58 -14.60 2.94
CA GLU A 134 -7.11 -15.89 2.41
C GLU A 134 -5.99 -15.72 1.37
N GLU A 135 -6.01 -14.63 0.61
CA GLU A 135 -5.04 -14.36 -0.45
C GLU A 135 -3.68 -13.88 0.09
N PHE A 136 -3.66 -13.10 1.17
CA PHE A 136 -2.44 -12.48 1.68
C PHE A 136 -1.87 -13.14 2.93
N PHE A 137 -2.64 -13.99 3.62
CA PHE A 137 -2.21 -14.58 4.88
C PHE A 137 -2.39 -16.10 4.89
N SER A 138 -1.42 -16.77 5.49
CA SER A 138 -1.51 -18.21 5.73
C SER A 138 -2.16 -18.50 7.08
N LYS A 139 -2.92 -19.58 7.16
CA LYS A 139 -3.36 -20.12 8.45
C LYS A 139 -2.16 -20.59 9.25
N ASN A 140 -2.27 -20.53 10.56
CA ASN A 140 -1.23 -21.06 11.43
C ASN A 140 -1.10 -22.58 11.26
N SER A 141 0.12 -23.08 11.24
CA SER A 141 0.42 -24.50 11.00
C SER A 141 0.83 -25.26 12.25
N ALA A 142 0.93 -24.58 13.40
CA ALA A 142 1.37 -25.21 14.65
C ALA A 142 0.51 -24.75 15.83
N ASP A 143 0.32 -25.66 16.76
CA ASP A 143 -0.31 -25.35 18.04
C ASP A 143 0.61 -24.46 18.89
N ILE A 144 0.04 -23.60 19.70
CA ILE A 144 0.78 -22.79 20.66
C ILE A 144 0.70 -23.42 22.04
N TYR A 145 1.85 -23.58 22.66
CA TYR A 145 2.02 -24.12 24.00
C TYR A 145 2.58 -23.04 24.93
N ASP A 146 2.16 -23.06 26.20
CA ASP A 146 2.78 -22.22 27.22
C ASP A 146 4.13 -22.80 27.69
N ILE A 147 4.84 -22.07 28.55
CA ILE A 147 6.14 -22.47 29.06
C ILE A 147 6.10 -23.78 29.89
N SER A 148 4.91 -24.20 30.32
CA SER A 148 4.69 -25.49 31.02
C SER A 148 4.43 -26.65 30.06
N GLY A 149 4.37 -26.39 28.76
CA GLY A 149 4.05 -27.40 27.74
C GLY A 149 2.55 -27.66 27.61
N ARG A 150 1.68 -26.85 28.21
CA ARG A 150 0.23 -26.97 28.07
C ARG A 150 -0.21 -26.28 26.79
N LYS A 151 -0.98 -26.96 25.94
CA LYS A 151 -1.58 -26.37 24.76
C LYS A 151 -2.50 -25.20 25.15
N VAL A 152 -2.14 -24.00 24.75
CA VAL A 152 -2.89 -22.77 25.03
C VAL A 152 -3.92 -22.51 23.95
N LEU A 153 -3.61 -22.87 22.70
CA LEU A 153 -4.48 -22.64 21.56
C LEU A 153 -4.34 -23.73 20.52
N ASP A 154 -5.49 -24.25 20.06
CA ASP A 154 -5.59 -25.12 18.90
C ASP A 154 -5.70 -24.25 17.63
N THR A 155 -4.56 -24.00 17.00
CA THR A 155 -4.45 -22.98 15.95
C THR A 155 -4.26 -23.55 14.57
N ASN A 156 -4.23 -24.89 14.44
CA ASN A 156 -3.95 -25.56 13.17
C ASN A 156 -4.94 -25.28 12.03
N SER A 157 -5.99 -24.52 12.28
CA SER A 157 -7.02 -24.26 11.27
C SER A 157 -7.47 -22.81 11.12
N ASP A 158 -6.90 -21.88 11.88
CA ASP A 158 -7.35 -20.48 11.86
C ASP A 158 -6.20 -19.49 11.65
N TYR A 159 -6.54 -18.25 11.36
CA TYR A 159 -5.60 -17.15 11.23
C TYR A 159 -5.30 -16.57 12.62
N LEU A 160 -4.02 -16.47 12.95
CA LEU A 160 -3.58 -15.79 14.15
C LEU A 160 -3.12 -14.37 13.81
N SER A 161 -3.39 -13.47 14.73
CA SER A 161 -3.04 -12.07 14.57
C SER A 161 -2.43 -11.49 15.83
N MET A 162 -1.57 -10.50 15.66
CA MET A 162 -0.84 -9.87 16.75
C MET A 162 -1.30 -8.42 16.96
N ARG A 163 -1.42 -8.00 18.21
CA ARG A 163 -1.72 -6.60 18.55
C ARG A 163 -0.48 -5.73 18.32
N ASN A 164 -0.69 -4.51 17.83
CA ASN A 164 0.37 -3.52 17.77
C ASN A 164 0.91 -3.23 19.19
N GLY A 165 2.24 -3.11 19.30
CA GLY A 165 2.90 -2.84 20.55
C GLY A 165 3.05 -4.05 21.48
N SER A 166 2.69 -5.25 21.04
CA SER A 166 2.99 -6.47 21.78
C SER A 166 4.50 -6.73 21.78
N LEU A 167 5.06 -7.03 22.93
CA LEU A 167 6.43 -7.49 23.03
C LEU A 167 6.48 -8.99 22.67
N THR A 168 7.36 -9.33 21.76
CA THR A 168 7.59 -10.71 21.34
C THR A 168 8.95 -11.16 21.85
N GLU A 169 8.98 -11.79 23.01
CA GLU A 169 10.23 -12.37 23.52
C GLU A 169 10.56 -13.70 22.81
N ASP A 170 9.53 -14.50 22.51
CA ASP A 170 9.66 -15.73 21.74
C ASP A 170 8.39 -15.95 20.89
N PRO A 171 8.52 -15.99 19.56
CA PRO A 171 7.38 -16.22 18.66
C PRO A 171 6.68 -17.57 18.87
N ASN A 172 7.35 -18.55 19.45
CA ASN A 172 6.80 -19.88 19.64
C ASN A 172 6.12 -20.09 21.01
N THR A 173 6.39 -19.24 21.97
CA THR A 173 5.94 -19.42 23.35
C THR A 173 5.17 -18.21 23.93
N SER A 174 5.20 -17.08 23.24
CA SER A 174 4.55 -15.87 23.75
C SER A 174 3.05 -15.87 23.49
N PRO A 175 2.20 -15.70 24.53
CA PRO A 175 0.76 -15.57 24.38
C PRO A 175 0.35 -14.26 23.69
N THR A 176 1.27 -13.38 23.34
CA THR A 176 1.01 -12.13 22.63
C THR A 176 0.68 -12.31 21.14
N TYR A 177 0.77 -13.53 20.64
CA TYR A 177 0.35 -13.92 19.28
C TYR A 177 -1.15 -14.24 19.16
N LEU A 178 -1.92 -13.98 20.20
CA LEU A 178 -3.36 -14.21 20.26
C LEU A 178 -4.19 -13.00 19.81
#